data_1d4425c53269e526b2f8725d2f1b58c4
#
_entry.id   1d4425c53269e526b2f8725d2f1b58c4
#
_cell.length_a   1.000
_cell.length_b   1.000
_cell.length_c   1.000
_cell.angle_alpha   90.00
_cell.angle_beta   90.00
_cell.angle_gamma   90.00
#
_symmetry.space_group_name_H-M   'P 1'
#
loop_
_entity.id
_entity.type
_entity.pdbx_description
1 polymer ?
#
loop_
_entity_poly.entity_id
_entity_poly.type
_entity_poly.pdbx_seq_one_letter_code
_entity_poly.pdbx_strand_id
1 'polypeptide(L)'
;MSDVLEAHSDIPSHPLSHGEPLSATQTHFRVLLHRSTMGTEDAETIAPGTCPTASGMPMLGLGTWQNDDADQCAESVRTALETGYRHIDTAQAYGNEEAVGDGIAAADIDREDVFLATKLWHSNLAYDDVLETAQDSLDRLGVDSLDLLYVHWPSGTYDPEETLSALSELYDEGLIENVGVSNFLPDDLEVAVDVCDAPIFANQVELHPLLPQERIREACENYDIEVVGYSPLARGRVFNQAEIQEVAAKHDASEAQVSLAWAREKGITAIPKATGADHIGDNWESLIVELDREDINTIDAIDETSRQVDPDFAPWN
;
A
#
# COMPACT_ATOMS: atom_id res chain seq x y z
N MET A 1 -10.98 -58.76 -2.41
CA MET A 1 -10.40 -59.34 -3.61
C MET A 1 -9.51 -58.24 -4.14
N SER A 2 -8.27 -58.11 -3.66
CA SER A 2 -7.05 -58.88 -4.11
C SER A 2 -6.66 -58.35 -5.49
N ASP A 3 -5.50 -57.86 -5.79
CA ASP A 3 -4.10 -57.89 -5.27
C ASP A 3 -3.34 -56.70 -5.89
N VAL A 4 -2.54 -55.93 -5.22
CA VAL A 4 -1.10 -56.05 -4.87
C VAL A 4 -0.21 -56.59 -6.01
N LEU A 5 0.76 -55.78 -6.42
CA LEU A 5 2.13 -56.23 -6.64
C LEU A 5 3.12 -55.02 -6.74
N GLU A 6 4.03 -55.03 -5.76
CA GLU A 6 5.34 -54.34 -5.73
C GLU A 6 6.30 -54.98 -6.74
N ALA A 7 7.28 -54.22 -7.20
CA ALA A 7 8.58 -54.76 -7.58
C ALA A 7 9.70 -53.76 -7.35
N HIS A 8 10.63 -54.24 -6.49
CA HIS A 8 11.90 -53.68 -6.04
C HIS A 8 13.03 -53.77 -7.08
N SER A 9 14.03 -52.91 -6.84
CA SER A 9 15.52 -53.12 -6.89
C SER A 9 16.16 -53.19 -8.28
N ASP A 10 17.31 -52.64 -8.55
CA ASP A 10 18.62 -52.80 -7.89
C ASP A 10 19.63 -51.78 -8.39
N ILE A 11 20.52 -51.37 -7.48
CA ILE A 11 21.78 -50.67 -7.74
C ILE A 11 22.90 -51.72 -7.96
N PRO A 12 23.91 -51.43 -8.78
CA PRO A 12 25.26 -51.78 -8.36
C PRO A 12 26.29 -50.65 -8.41
N SER A 13 27.13 -50.71 -7.41
CA SER A 13 28.25 -49.85 -7.05
C SER A 13 29.59 -50.29 -7.70
N HIS A 14 30.41 -49.25 -8.08
CA HIS A 14 31.89 -49.13 -8.02
C HIS A 14 32.77 -49.88 -9.03
N PRO A 15 34.11 -49.50 -9.22
CA PRO A 15 34.97 -48.53 -8.54
C PRO A 15 35.93 -47.68 -9.42
N LEU A 16 36.47 -46.62 -8.79
CA LEU A 16 37.76 -45.89 -8.89
C LEU A 16 38.78 -46.18 -10.01
N SER A 17 39.26 -45.10 -10.64
CA SER A 17 40.68 -44.97 -10.99
C SER A 17 41.14 -43.49 -11.05
N HIS A 18 42.34 -43.30 -10.52
CA HIS A 18 43.07 -42.04 -10.29
C HIS A 18 43.52 -41.31 -11.57
N GLY A 19 43.60 -39.98 -11.50
CA GLY A 19 44.30 -39.14 -12.47
C GLY A 19 44.27 -37.66 -12.05
N GLU A 20 45.33 -37.18 -11.43
CA GLU A 20 45.63 -35.78 -11.09
C GLU A 20 46.15 -34.99 -12.32
N PRO A 21 46.52 -33.70 -12.15
CA PRO A 21 45.62 -32.50 -12.25
C PRO A 21 46.06 -31.59 -13.40
N LEU A 22 45.18 -30.79 -13.92
CA LEU A 22 45.58 -29.63 -14.75
C LEU A 22 44.92 -28.33 -14.21
N SER A 23 45.82 -27.45 -13.83
CA SER A 23 45.67 -26.06 -13.46
C SER A 23 44.66 -25.33 -14.34
N ALA A 24 43.60 -24.80 -13.76
CA ALA A 24 42.76 -23.76 -14.34
C ALA A 24 42.74 -22.55 -13.41
N THR A 25 43.31 -21.49 -13.93
CA THR A 25 43.42 -20.15 -13.39
C THR A 25 42.08 -19.61 -12.90
N GLN A 26 41.94 -19.50 -11.59
CA GLN A 26 40.84 -18.75 -10.96
C GLN A 26 41.10 -17.25 -11.16
N THR A 27 40.40 -16.67 -12.10
CA THR A 27 40.30 -15.21 -12.21
C THR A 27 39.31 -14.73 -11.14
N HIS A 28 39.86 -14.38 -9.98
CA HIS A 28 39.11 -13.67 -8.95
C HIS A 28 38.87 -12.25 -9.44
N PHE A 29 37.62 -11.95 -9.83
CA PHE A 29 37.15 -10.59 -9.90
C PHE A 29 37.00 -10.08 -8.45
N ARG A 30 38.06 -9.46 -7.98
CA ARG A 30 38.08 -8.74 -6.71
C ARG A 30 37.46 -7.36 -7.00
N VAL A 31 36.14 -7.21 -6.76
CA VAL A 31 35.52 -5.91 -6.66
C VAL A 31 36.19 -5.19 -5.48
N LEU A 32 37.07 -4.25 -5.80
CA LEU A 32 37.65 -3.31 -4.86
C LEU A 32 36.51 -2.37 -4.40
N LEU A 33 35.93 -2.67 -3.24
CA LEU A 33 35.21 -1.69 -2.43
C LEU A 33 36.21 -0.59 -2.04
N HIS A 34 36.27 0.46 -2.83
CA HIS A 34 36.81 1.74 -2.40
C HIS A 34 35.76 2.36 -1.45
N ARG A 35 35.81 1.99 -0.17
CA ARG A 35 35.27 2.84 0.87
C ARG A 35 36.15 4.11 0.90
N SER A 36 35.76 5.12 0.13
CA SER A 36 36.10 6.50 0.45
C SER A 36 35.43 6.80 1.78
N THR A 37 36.23 6.99 2.82
CA THR A 37 35.83 7.67 4.04
C THR A 37 35.65 9.14 3.66
N MET A 38 34.56 9.49 3.04
CA MET A 38 34.00 10.82 3.08
C MET A 38 33.24 10.95 4.40
N GLY A 39 33.44 12.08 5.05
CA GLY A 39 32.87 12.37 6.34
C GLY A 39 31.36 12.18 6.36
N THR A 40 30.84 11.82 7.51
CA THR A 40 29.43 11.92 7.86
C THR A 40 29.01 13.38 7.72
N GLU A 41 28.74 13.83 6.50
CA GLU A 41 27.81 14.91 6.26
C GLU A 41 26.43 14.32 6.56
N ASP A 42 25.73 14.99 7.47
CA ASP A 42 24.44 14.62 8.00
C ASP A 42 23.53 14.22 6.83
N ALA A 43 23.14 12.94 6.75
CA ALA A 43 21.97 12.55 5.97
C ALA A 43 20.84 13.45 6.52
N GLU A 44 20.30 14.34 5.70
CA GLU A 44 19.14 15.15 6.07
C GLU A 44 18.05 14.19 6.51
N THR A 45 17.90 14.05 7.81
CA THR A 45 16.84 13.25 8.39
C THR A 45 15.54 13.95 8.02
N ILE A 46 14.71 13.32 7.19
CA ILE A 46 13.40 13.84 6.83
C ILE A 46 12.62 14.00 8.12
N ALA A 47 12.36 15.25 8.52
CA ALA A 47 11.72 15.52 9.80
C ALA A 47 10.29 14.94 9.81
N PRO A 48 9.82 14.35 10.92
CA PRO A 48 8.41 14.01 11.07
C PRO A 48 7.53 15.23 10.75
N GLY A 49 6.50 15.06 9.93
CA GLY A 49 5.61 16.14 9.50
C GLY A 49 6.04 16.88 8.21
N THR A 50 7.08 16.42 7.51
CA THR A 50 7.45 16.94 6.18
C THR A 50 6.67 16.26 5.04
N CYS A 51 5.92 15.19 5.31
CA CYS A 51 5.05 14.57 4.32
C CYS A 51 3.99 15.57 3.87
N PRO A 52 3.88 15.88 2.57
CA PRO A 52 2.81 16.75 2.07
C PRO A 52 1.45 16.11 2.33
N THR A 53 0.41 16.93 2.39
CA THR A 53 -0.96 16.47 2.62
C THR A 53 -1.86 16.80 1.45
N ALA A 54 -2.84 15.93 1.19
CA ALA A 54 -3.99 16.16 0.31
C ALA A 54 -5.22 16.34 1.20
N SER A 55 -5.78 17.53 1.24
CA SER A 55 -6.91 17.92 2.12
C SER A 55 -6.73 17.51 3.60
N GLY A 56 -5.50 17.55 4.10
CA GLY A 56 -5.15 17.14 5.48
C GLY A 56 -4.66 15.69 5.61
N MET A 57 -4.92 14.79 4.67
CA MET A 57 -4.43 13.42 4.66
C MET A 57 -2.96 13.38 4.19
N PRO A 58 -2.02 12.79 4.96
CA PRO A 58 -0.63 12.64 4.52
C PRO A 58 -0.53 11.78 3.26
N MET A 59 0.20 12.27 2.23
CA MET A 59 0.27 11.64 0.91
C MET A 59 1.12 10.38 0.85
N LEU A 60 1.77 10.00 1.94
CA LEU A 60 2.44 8.71 2.09
C LEU A 60 1.95 8.05 3.37
N GLY A 61 1.28 6.90 3.23
CA GLY A 61 0.79 6.09 4.34
C GLY A 61 1.41 4.70 4.35
N LEU A 62 1.28 3.99 5.49
CA LEU A 62 1.61 2.58 5.59
C LEU A 62 0.34 1.74 5.35
N GLY A 63 0.32 0.92 4.29
CA GLY A 63 -0.68 -0.11 4.07
C GLY A 63 -0.36 -1.37 4.88
N THR A 64 -1.38 -2.00 5.47
CA THR A 64 -1.21 -3.17 6.34
C THR A 64 -1.71 -4.50 5.73
N TRP A 65 -2.12 -4.49 4.46
CA TRP A 65 -2.58 -5.71 3.78
C TRP A 65 -1.50 -6.81 3.75
N GLN A 66 -1.88 -8.07 4.03
CA GLN A 66 -0.96 -9.21 4.15
C GLN A 66 0.13 -9.03 5.23
N ASN A 67 -0.16 -8.29 6.28
CA ASN A 67 0.63 -8.27 7.49
C ASN A 67 -0.12 -9.11 8.55
N ASP A 68 -0.08 -10.44 8.34
CA ASP A 68 -0.96 -11.40 9.02
C ASP A 68 -0.41 -11.85 10.40
N ASP A 69 0.88 -11.62 10.67
CA ASP A 69 1.47 -11.86 11.99
C ASP A 69 1.25 -10.63 12.87
N ALA A 70 0.55 -10.79 13.98
CA ALA A 70 0.12 -9.68 14.83
C ALA A 70 1.32 -8.91 15.44
N ASP A 71 2.34 -9.62 15.93
CA ASP A 71 3.52 -8.98 16.51
C ASP A 71 4.29 -8.18 15.43
N GLN A 72 4.42 -8.76 14.23
CA GLN A 72 5.06 -8.07 13.11
C GLN A 72 4.22 -6.87 12.63
N CYS A 73 2.90 -6.98 12.61
CA CYS A 73 2.01 -5.90 12.21
C CYS A 73 2.14 -4.70 13.16
N ALA A 74 2.03 -4.94 14.46
CA ALA A 74 2.20 -3.91 15.48
C ALA A 74 3.59 -3.26 15.41
N GLU A 75 4.65 -4.06 15.25
CA GLU A 75 6.01 -3.55 15.10
C GLU A 75 6.21 -2.71 13.83
N SER A 76 5.58 -3.11 12.71
CA SER A 76 5.64 -2.36 11.45
C SER A 76 4.97 -1.01 11.56
N VAL A 77 3.79 -0.95 12.21
CA VAL A 77 3.05 0.29 12.45
C VAL A 77 3.84 1.21 13.37
N ARG A 78 4.34 0.69 14.52
CA ARG A 78 5.19 1.45 15.44
C ARG A 78 6.41 2.02 14.73
N THR A 79 7.14 1.19 13.96
CA THR A 79 8.34 1.60 13.22
C THR A 79 8.01 2.68 12.21
N ALA A 80 6.90 2.58 11.47
CA ALA A 80 6.50 3.60 10.51
C ALA A 80 6.23 4.95 11.21
N LEU A 81 5.48 4.94 12.32
CA LEU A 81 5.18 6.15 13.08
C LEU A 81 6.46 6.78 13.65
N GLU A 82 7.39 5.98 14.18
CA GLU A 82 8.70 6.45 14.68
C GLU A 82 9.60 6.97 13.55
N THR A 83 9.47 6.43 12.32
CA THR A 83 10.18 6.93 11.13
C THR A 83 9.66 8.31 10.70
N GLY A 84 8.37 8.58 10.91
CA GLY A 84 7.77 9.87 10.55
C GLY A 84 6.40 9.77 9.86
N TYR A 85 5.96 8.57 9.51
CA TYR A 85 4.61 8.38 8.95
C TYR A 85 3.55 8.92 9.90
N ARG A 86 2.48 9.44 9.30
CA ARG A 86 1.29 9.92 10.03
C ARG A 86 -0.01 9.43 9.37
N HIS A 87 0.06 8.47 8.45
CA HIS A 87 -1.10 7.85 7.81
C HIS A 87 -0.94 6.33 7.87
N ILE A 88 -1.92 5.65 8.48
CA ILE A 88 -1.99 4.20 8.59
C ILE A 88 -3.30 3.73 7.95
N ASP A 89 -3.21 2.79 7.02
CA ASP A 89 -4.34 2.21 6.29
C ASP A 89 -4.49 0.72 6.57
N THR A 90 -5.64 0.32 7.08
CA THR A 90 -6.03 -1.07 7.32
C THR A 90 -7.41 -1.39 6.75
N ALA A 91 -8.00 -2.54 7.08
CA ALA A 91 -9.36 -2.93 6.72
C ALA A 91 -9.86 -4.09 7.58
N GLN A 92 -11.18 -4.19 7.78
CA GLN A 92 -11.83 -5.35 8.42
C GLN A 92 -11.38 -6.69 7.82
N ALA A 93 -11.30 -6.73 6.47
CA ALA A 93 -10.93 -7.93 5.73
C ALA A 93 -9.50 -8.43 5.97
N TYR A 94 -8.62 -7.59 6.55
CA TYR A 94 -7.22 -7.99 6.80
C TYR A 94 -7.08 -8.76 8.11
N GLY A 95 -8.04 -8.64 9.04
CA GLY A 95 -8.04 -9.35 10.32
C GLY A 95 -6.91 -8.92 11.26
N ASN A 96 -6.35 -7.73 11.07
CA ASN A 96 -5.21 -7.23 11.82
C ASN A 96 -5.45 -5.87 12.50
N GLU A 97 -6.70 -5.39 12.57
CA GLU A 97 -7.03 -4.08 13.16
C GLU A 97 -6.57 -3.97 14.63
N GLU A 98 -6.68 -5.05 15.43
CA GLU A 98 -6.17 -5.07 16.81
C GLU A 98 -4.66 -4.85 16.87
N ALA A 99 -3.90 -5.53 16.02
CA ALA A 99 -2.45 -5.35 15.93
C ALA A 99 -2.05 -3.96 15.41
N VAL A 100 -2.85 -3.35 14.53
CA VAL A 100 -2.66 -1.96 14.10
C VAL A 100 -2.86 -1.01 15.27
N GLY A 101 -3.93 -1.19 16.05
CA GLY A 101 -4.19 -0.42 17.27
C GLY A 101 -3.07 -0.55 18.29
N ASP A 102 -2.59 -1.76 18.54
CA ASP A 102 -1.44 -2.04 19.42
C ASP A 102 -0.17 -1.30 18.94
N GLY A 103 0.09 -1.30 17.63
CA GLY A 103 1.23 -0.60 17.05
C GLY A 103 1.16 0.92 17.20
N ILE A 104 -0.04 1.51 17.04
CA ILE A 104 -0.28 2.94 17.28
C ILE A 104 -0.08 3.27 18.76
N ALA A 105 -0.66 2.47 19.65
CA ALA A 105 -0.54 2.69 21.10
C ALA A 105 0.88 2.50 21.63
N ALA A 106 1.70 1.69 20.96
CA ALA A 106 3.10 1.45 21.31
C ALA A 106 4.06 2.55 20.81
N ALA A 107 3.63 3.36 19.83
CA ALA A 107 4.41 4.51 19.35
C ALA A 107 4.28 5.68 20.33
N ASP A 108 5.37 6.45 20.50
CA ASP A 108 5.37 7.68 21.32
C ASP A 108 4.83 8.87 20.49
N ILE A 109 3.60 8.73 20.01
CA ILE A 109 2.91 9.68 19.12
C ILE A 109 1.47 9.83 19.63
N ASP A 110 0.98 11.05 19.70
CA ASP A 110 -0.40 11.31 20.07
C ASP A 110 -1.33 10.81 18.98
N ARG A 111 -2.46 10.14 19.35
CA ARG A 111 -3.44 9.58 18.39
C ARG A 111 -3.95 10.64 17.40
N GLU A 112 -4.15 11.86 17.85
CA GLU A 112 -4.62 13.00 17.05
C GLU A 112 -3.62 13.46 15.97
N ASP A 113 -2.35 13.02 16.05
CA ASP A 113 -1.34 13.24 15.03
C ASP A 113 -1.33 12.13 13.95
N VAL A 114 -2.14 11.07 14.09
CA VAL A 114 -2.19 9.93 13.18
C VAL A 114 -3.48 9.95 12.38
N PHE A 115 -3.39 10.04 11.07
CA PHE A 115 -4.50 9.82 10.14
C PHE A 115 -4.72 8.31 10.00
N LEU A 116 -5.78 7.78 10.61
CA LEU A 116 -6.10 6.35 10.66
C LEU A 116 -7.30 6.04 9.76
N ALA A 117 -7.09 5.16 8.79
CA ALA A 117 -8.12 4.70 7.87
C ALA A 117 -8.37 3.19 8.02
N THR A 118 -9.64 2.79 7.99
CA THR A 118 -10.06 1.39 7.83
C THR A 118 -11.20 1.27 6.82
N LYS A 119 -11.64 0.03 6.53
CA LYS A 119 -12.61 -0.24 5.46
C LYS A 119 -13.63 -1.28 5.90
N LEU A 120 -14.89 -1.00 5.63
CA LEU A 120 -16.00 -1.95 5.79
C LEU A 120 -15.92 -3.02 4.70
N TRP A 121 -15.98 -4.29 5.09
CA TRP A 121 -15.97 -5.37 4.13
C TRP A 121 -17.31 -5.48 3.39
N HIS A 122 -17.29 -5.87 2.13
CA HIS A 122 -18.44 -5.88 1.23
C HIS A 122 -19.64 -6.73 1.69
N SER A 123 -19.49 -7.60 2.69
CA SER A 123 -20.60 -8.32 3.32
C SER A 123 -21.28 -7.55 4.44
N ASN A 124 -20.72 -6.43 4.89
CA ASN A 124 -21.12 -5.65 6.07
C ASN A 124 -21.58 -4.24 5.65
N LEU A 125 -22.26 -4.11 4.51
CA LEU A 125 -22.63 -2.81 3.94
C LEU A 125 -24.14 -2.52 3.98
N ALA A 126 -24.97 -3.42 4.54
CA ALA A 126 -26.34 -3.06 4.89
C ALA A 126 -26.33 -2.04 6.04
N TYR A 127 -27.33 -1.17 6.12
CA TYR A 127 -27.36 -0.04 7.06
C TYR A 127 -26.99 -0.42 8.50
N ASP A 128 -27.70 -1.38 9.10
CA ASP A 128 -27.45 -1.80 10.48
C ASP A 128 -26.07 -2.47 10.64
N ASP A 129 -25.60 -3.22 9.63
CA ASP A 129 -24.29 -3.88 9.63
C ASP A 129 -23.14 -2.85 9.56
N VAL A 130 -23.31 -1.76 8.82
CA VAL A 130 -22.36 -0.64 8.79
C VAL A 130 -22.16 -0.06 10.18
N LEU A 131 -23.24 0.28 10.88
CA LEU A 131 -23.18 0.88 12.22
C LEU A 131 -22.55 -0.08 13.23
N GLU A 132 -22.98 -1.36 13.25
CA GLU A 132 -22.47 -2.36 14.17
C GLU A 132 -20.97 -2.64 13.90
N THR A 133 -20.60 -2.90 12.66
CA THR A 133 -19.23 -3.33 12.36
C THR A 133 -18.21 -2.18 12.32
N ALA A 134 -18.66 -0.94 12.12
CA ALA A 134 -17.83 0.24 12.33
C ALA A 134 -17.44 0.39 13.80
N GLN A 135 -18.39 0.20 14.72
CA GLN A 135 -18.10 0.20 16.17
C GLN A 135 -17.14 -0.93 16.55
N ASP A 136 -17.32 -2.12 15.97
CA ASP A 136 -16.39 -3.24 16.16
C ASP A 136 -14.96 -2.91 15.68
N SER A 137 -14.81 -2.14 14.59
CA SER A 137 -13.52 -1.68 14.11
C SER A 137 -12.87 -0.67 15.06
N LEU A 138 -13.64 0.30 15.58
CA LEU A 138 -13.16 1.23 16.61
C LEU A 138 -12.67 0.48 17.86
N ASP A 139 -13.44 -0.52 18.32
CA ASP A 139 -13.09 -1.34 19.48
C ASP A 139 -11.81 -2.14 19.24
N ARG A 140 -11.62 -2.77 18.05
CA ARG A 140 -10.40 -3.50 17.70
C ARG A 140 -9.19 -2.59 17.57
N LEU A 141 -9.35 -1.42 16.98
CA LEU A 141 -8.30 -0.42 16.84
C LEU A 141 -7.98 0.30 18.16
N GLY A 142 -8.87 0.19 19.16
CA GLY A 142 -8.70 0.84 20.46
C GLY A 142 -8.78 2.36 20.40
N VAL A 143 -9.64 2.91 19.53
CA VAL A 143 -9.79 4.35 19.29
C VAL A 143 -11.24 4.79 19.41
N ASP A 144 -11.45 6.07 19.73
CA ASP A 144 -12.78 6.65 19.87
C ASP A 144 -13.36 7.12 18.53
N SER A 145 -12.50 7.41 17.53
CA SER A 145 -12.89 7.84 16.18
C SER A 145 -11.86 7.47 15.12
N LEU A 146 -12.29 7.44 13.86
CA LEU A 146 -11.45 7.23 12.67
C LEU A 146 -11.34 8.54 11.89
N ASP A 147 -10.18 8.75 11.27
CA ASP A 147 -10.01 9.87 10.34
C ASP A 147 -10.70 9.57 9.00
N LEU A 148 -10.81 8.29 8.61
CA LEU A 148 -11.43 7.90 7.36
C LEU A 148 -11.98 6.46 7.41
N LEU A 149 -13.25 6.28 7.03
CA LEU A 149 -13.88 4.97 6.89
C LEU A 149 -14.32 4.75 5.44
N TYR A 150 -13.84 3.68 4.83
CA TYR A 150 -14.16 3.34 3.44
C TYR A 150 -15.22 2.26 3.29
N VAL A 151 -16.04 2.39 2.25
CA VAL A 151 -16.63 1.22 1.58
C VAL A 151 -15.50 0.51 0.82
N HIS A 152 -15.16 -0.74 1.17
CA HIS A 152 -14.00 -1.45 0.59
C HIS A 152 -14.21 -1.82 -0.89
N TRP A 153 -15.44 -2.24 -1.24
CA TRP A 153 -15.85 -2.60 -2.59
C TRP A 153 -17.33 -2.30 -2.81
N PRO A 154 -17.74 -1.75 -3.96
CA PRO A 154 -19.17 -1.58 -4.29
C PRO A 154 -19.79 -2.91 -4.73
N SER A 155 -19.85 -3.88 -3.83
CA SER A 155 -20.32 -5.25 -4.11
C SER A 155 -20.91 -5.90 -2.86
N GLY A 156 -21.36 -7.15 -2.96
CA GLY A 156 -21.92 -7.89 -1.83
C GLY A 156 -23.26 -7.31 -1.36
N THR A 157 -23.31 -6.78 -0.14
CA THR A 157 -24.51 -6.14 0.42
C THR A 157 -24.56 -4.63 0.20
N TYR A 158 -23.68 -4.09 -0.66
CA TYR A 158 -23.67 -2.67 -0.98
C TYR A 158 -24.97 -2.25 -1.66
N ASP A 159 -25.66 -1.32 -1.03
CA ASP A 159 -26.75 -0.55 -1.59
C ASP A 159 -26.42 0.95 -1.39
N PRO A 160 -26.35 1.76 -2.43
CA PRO A 160 -25.92 3.16 -2.31
C PRO A 160 -26.71 3.96 -1.27
N GLU A 161 -28.05 3.82 -1.27
CA GLU A 161 -28.90 4.59 -0.37
C GLU A 161 -28.73 4.13 1.09
N GLU A 162 -28.72 2.81 1.35
CA GLU A 162 -28.59 2.27 2.71
C GLU A 162 -27.17 2.46 3.25
N THR A 163 -26.15 2.06 2.48
CA THR A 163 -24.75 2.09 2.94
C THR A 163 -24.26 3.51 3.19
N LEU A 164 -24.52 4.43 2.26
CA LEU A 164 -24.00 5.81 2.36
C LEU A 164 -24.79 6.64 3.38
N SER A 165 -26.08 6.31 3.63
CA SER A 165 -26.85 6.90 4.72
C SER A 165 -26.27 6.51 6.08
N ALA A 166 -25.89 5.23 6.28
CA ALA A 166 -25.26 4.79 7.52
C ALA A 166 -23.89 5.44 7.74
N LEU A 167 -23.07 5.60 6.69
CA LEU A 167 -21.80 6.34 6.77
C LEU A 167 -22.01 7.82 7.10
N SER A 168 -23.06 8.44 6.56
CA SER A 168 -23.42 9.83 6.90
C SER A 168 -23.84 9.96 8.36
N GLU A 169 -24.55 8.97 8.92
CA GLU A 169 -24.88 8.95 10.36
C GLU A 169 -23.62 8.87 11.22
N LEU A 170 -22.67 7.96 10.90
CA LEU A 170 -21.40 7.85 11.62
C LEU A 170 -20.56 9.15 11.54
N TYR A 171 -20.62 9.84 10.41
CA TYR A 171 -19.99 11.14 10.21
C TYR A 171 -20.64 12.23 11.08
N ASP A 172 -21.98 12.31 11.10
CA ASP A 172 -22.72 13.28 11.90
C ASP A 172 -22.56 13.04 13.41
N GLU A 173 -22.38 11.78 13.84
CA GLU A 173 -22.09 11.41 15.21
C GLU A 173 -20.62 11.68 15.61
N GLY A 174 -19.74 11.96 14.64
CA GLY A 174 -18.32 12.20 14.87
C GLY A 174 -17.52 10.94 15.18
N LEU A 175 -18.03 9.76 14.83
CA LEU A 175 -17.29 8.48 14.93
C LEU A 175 -16.29 8.32 13.77
N ILE A 176 -16.55 9.00 12.66
CA ILE A 176 -15.62 9.14 11.54
C ILE A 176 -15.51 10.60 11.13
N GLU A 177 -14.29 11.07 10.76
CA GLU A 177 -14.11 12.42 10.29
C GLU A 177 -14.37 12.58 8.79
N ASN A 178 -14.18 11.49 8.02
CA ASN A 178 -14.37 11.48 6.58
C ASN A 178 -15.00 10.17 6.10
N VAL A 179 -15.83 10.29 5.04
CA VAL A 179 -16.38 9.14 4.30
C VAL A 179 -15.53 8.87 3.07
N GLY A 180 -15.10 7.62 2.89
CA GLY A 180 -14.36 7.18 1.71
C GLY A 180 -15.04 6.04 0.97
N VAL A 181 -14.65 5.86 -0.27
CA VAL A 181 -15.02 4.72 -1.09
C VAL A 181 -13.77 4.07 -1.66
N SER A 182 -13.84 2.81 -2.04
CA SER A 182 -12.70 2.11 -2.64
C SER A 182 -13.17 1.23 -3.79
N ASN A 183 -12.39 1.26 -4.89
CA ASN A 183 -12.68 0.54 -6.12
C ASN A 183 -13.96 1.00 -6.85
N PHE A 184 -14.37 2.24 -6.63
CA PHE A 184 -15.49 2.85 -7.35
C PHE A 184 -15.06 3.32 -8.74
N LEU A 185 -15.84 2.99 -9.74
CA LEU A 185 -15.72 3.50 -11.10
C LEU A 185 -16.38 4.87 -11.22
N PRO A 186 -16.17 5.62 -12.32
CA PRO A 186 -16.77 6.95 -12.49
C PRO A 186 -18.29 6.99 -12.29
N ASP A 187 -19.02 5.98 -12.78
CA ASP A 187 -20.47 5.91 -12.65
C ASP A 187 -20.89 5.63 -11.17
N ASP A 188 -20.08 4.83 -10.43
CA ASP A 188 -20.31 4.58 -9.00
C ASP A 188 -20.07 5.84 -8.17
N LEU A 189 -19.05 6.64 -8.54
CA LEU A 189 -18.74 7.92 -7.88
C LEU A 189 -19.86 8.94 -8.08
N GLU A 190 -20.43 9.04 -9.31
CA GLU A 190 -21.57 9.91 -9.59
C GLU A 190 -22.75 9.58 -8.67
N VAL A 191 -23.09 8.29 -8.53
CA VAL A 191 -24.16 7.84 -7.64
C VAL A 191 -23.83 8.14 -6.17
N ALA A 192 -22.58 7.86 -5.75
CA ALA A 192 -22.18 8.06 -4.37
C ALA A 192 -22.26 9.53 -3.95
N VAL A 193 -21.83 10.45 -4.81
CA VAL A 193 -21.88 11.90 -4.55
C VAL A 193 -23.32 12.41 -4.51
N ASP A 194 -24.22 11.86 -5.36
CA ASP A 194 -25.63 12.26 -5.38
C ASP A 194 -26.43 11.77 -4.16
N VAL A 195 -26.02 10.63 -3.58
CA VAL A 195 -26.80 9.93 -2.53
C VAL A 195 -26.26 10.21 -1.12
N CYS A 196 -24.94 10.36 -0.96
CA CYS A 196 -24.32 10.54 0.34
C CYS A 196 -24.55 11.98 0.85
N ASP A 197 -25.13 12.13 2.03
CA ASP A 197 -25.31 13.45 2.67
C ASP A 197 -23.97 14.02 3.18
N ALA A 198 -23.04 13.15 3.62
CA ALA A 198 -21.67 13.53 3.94
C ALA A 198 -20.81 13.63 2.68
N PRO A 199 -19.83 14.55 2.60
CA PRO A 199 -18.92 14.60 1.47
C PRO A 199 -18.11 13.31 1.29
N ILE A 200 -18.02 12.79 0.07
CA ILE A 200 -17.10 11.70 -0.25
C ILE A 200 -15.69 12.30 -0.32
N PHE A 201 -14.85 11.93 0.64
CA PHE A 201 -13.50 12.49 0.80
C PHE A 201 -12.48 11.86 -0.14
N ALA A 202 -12.48 10.52 -0.26
CA ALA A 202 -11.46 9.82 -1.03
C ALA A 202 -12.01 8.59 -1.78
N ASN A 203 -11.39 8.28 -2.93
CA ASN A 203 -11.55 7.00 -3.62
C ASN A 203 -10.20 6.26 -3.64
N GLN A 204 -10.14 5.10 -2.97
CA GLN A 204 -8.94 4.28 -2.92
C GLN A 204 -8.99 3.20 -4.00
N VAL A 205 -8.01 3.19 -4.93
CA VAL A 205 -7.96 2.26 -6.07
C VAL A 205 -6.56 1.68 -6.26
N GLU A 206 -6.44 0.55 -6.97
CA GLU A 206 -5.13 0.11 -7.44
C GLU A 206 -4.55 1.16 -8.38
N LEU A 207 -3.40 1.73 -8.00
CA LEU A 207 -2.79 2.77 -8.80
C LEU A 207 -1.26 2.75 -8.68
N HIS A 208 -0.59 2.71 -9.82
CA HIS A 208 0.87 2.69 -9.97
C HIS A 208 1.23 3.01 -11.43
N PRO A 209 2.52 3.18 -11.79
CA PRO A 209 2.91 3.50 -13.17
C PRO A 209 2.36 2.57 -14.26
N LEU A 210 2.13 1.28 -13.93
CA LEU A 210 1.55 0.28 -14.84
C LEU A 210 0.01 0.25 -14.84
N LEU A 211 -0.63 1.09 -14.04
CA LEU A 211 -2.09 1.25 -13.98
C LEU A 211 -2.44 2.66 -13.48
N PRO A 212 -2.27 3.70 -14.31
CA PRO A 212 -2.38 5.10 -13.88
C PRO A 212 -3.81 5.59 -13.64
N GLN A 213 -4.84 4.78 -13.94
CA GLN A 213 -6.27 5.03 -13.64
C GLN A 213 -6.78 6.42 -14.09
N GLU A 214 -6.39 6.89 -15.25
CA GLU A 214 -6.68 8.25 -15.73
C GLU A 214 -8.16 8.63 -15.64
N ARG A 215 -9.07 7.73 -16.07
CA ARG A 215 -10.52 7.98 -16.05
C ARG A 215 -11.08 8.13 -14.64
N ILE A 216 -10.59 7.32 -13.70
CA ILE A 216 -11.02 7.40 -12.30
C ILE A 216 -10.47 8.68 -11.66
N ARG A 217 -9.20 9.02 -11.93
CA ARG A 217 -8.58 10.25 -11.43
C ARG A 217 -9.30 11.50 -11.96
N GLU A 218 -9.65 11.52 -13.25
CA GLU A 218 -10.44 12.61 -13.85
C GLU A 218 -11.82 12.74 -13.19
N ALA A 219 -12.50 11.62 -12.91
CA ALA A 219 -13.77 11.63 -12.20
C ALA A 219 -13.62 12.14 -10.76
N CYS A 220 -12.59 11.70 -10.03
CA CYS A 220 -12.31 12.19 -8.69
C CYS A 220 -12.03 13.70 -8.67
N GLU A 221 -11.22 14.19 -9.62
CA GLU A 221 -10.94 15.64 -9.75
C GLU A 221 -12.22 16.45 -9.99
N ASN A 222 -13.16 15.95 -10.79
CA ASN A 222 -14.42 16.64 -11.07
C ASN A 222 -15.34 16.76 -9.85
N TYR A 223 -15.18 15.91 -8.84
CA TYR A 223 -15.99 15.88 -7.62
C TYR A 223 -15.22 16.34 -6.37
N ASP A 224 -14.00 16.86 -6.51
CA ASP A 224 -13.11 17.23 -5.40
C ASP A 224 -12.84 16.04 -4.44
N ILE A 225 -12.71 14.81 -4.99
CA ILE A 225 -12.41 13.57 -4.26
C ILE A 225 -10.91 13.27 -4.34
N GLU A 226 -10.27 13.01 -3.20
CA GLU A 226 -8.87 12.63 -3.14
C GLU A 226 -8.64 11.21 -3.68
N VAL A 227 -7.51 11.00 -4.36
CA VAL A 227 -7.15 9.69 -4.91
C VAL A 227 -6.11 9.01 -4.03
N VAL A 228 -6.43 7.80 -3.56
CA VAL A 228 -5.50 6.97 -2.79
C VAL A 228 -5.12 5.74 -3.61
N GLY A 229 -3.82 5.54 -3.82
CA GLY A 229 -3.25 4.43 -4.59
C GLY A 229 -2.82 3.28 -3.68
N TYR A 230 -3.54 2.16 -3.72
CA TYR A 230 -3.04 0.92 -3.13
C TYR A 230 -2.18 0.13 -4.12
N SER A 231 -1.34 -0.78 -3.62
CA SER A 231 -0.32 -1.50 -4.41
C SER A 231 0.54 -0.58 -5.29
N PRO A 232 1.04 0.57 -4.75
CA PRO A 232 1.69 1.60 -5.57
C PRO A 232 2.99 1.13 -6.23
N LEU A 233 3.54 -0.01 -5.80
CA LEU A 233 4.71 -0.65 -6.38
C LEU A 233 4.35 -1.83 -7.32
N ALA A 234 3.07 -1.97 -7.73
CA ALA A 234 2.59 -3.06 -8.58
C ALA A 234 3.07 -4.45 -8.12
N ARG A 235 3.09 -4.69 -6.79
CA ARG A 235 3.64 -5.91 -6.17
C ARG A 235 5.06 -6.24 -6.65
N GLY A 236 5.90 -5.23 -6.83
CA GLY A 236 7.30 -5.35 -7.25
C GLY A 236 7.53 -5.33 -8.76
N ARG A 237 6.48 -5.21 -9.61
CA ARG A 237 6.66 -5.13 -11.06
C ARG A 237 7.33 -3.84 -11.52
N VAL A 238 7.19 -2.76 -10.77
CA VAL A 238 7.86 -1.48 -11.06
C VAL A 238 9.38 -1.63 -11.09
N PHE A 239 9.97 -2.55 -10.33
CA PHE A 239 11.41 -2.78 -10.27
C PHE A 239 12.01 -3.33 -11.57
N ASN A 240 11.17 -3.84 -12.48
CA ASN A 240 11.61 -4.40 -13.77
C ASN A 240 11.33 -3.47 -14.95
N GLN A 241 10.86 -2.24 -14.71
CA GLN A 241 10.59 -1.27 -15.77
C GLN A 241 11.86 -0.46 -16.06
N ALA A 242 12.30 -0.50 -17.33
CA ALA A 242 13.53 0.17 -17.74
C ALA A 242 13.46 1.69 -17.53
N GLU A 243 12.29 2.28 -17.75
CA GLU A 243 12.00 3.70 -17.57
C GLU A 243 12.14 4.12 -16.11
N ILE A 244 11.62 3.31 -15.17
CA ILE A 244 11.74 3.57 -13.74
C ILE A 244 13.18 3.38 -13.27
N GLN A 245 13.90 2.34 -13.77
CA GLN A 245 15.31 2.11 -13.48
C GLN A 245 16.19 3.25 -13.98
N GLU A 246 15.90 3.81 -15.15
CA GLU A 246 16.62 4.96 -15.72
C GLU A 246 16.48 6.19 -14.81
N VAL A 247 15.24 6.51 -14.40
CA VAL A 247 14.96 7.64 -13.50
C VAL A 247 15.58 7.40 -12.12
N ALA A 248 15.49 6.19 -11.58
CA ALA A 248 16.09 5.82 -10.30
C ALA A 248 17.62 6.03 -10.30
N ALA A 249 18.29 5.59 -11.37
CA ALA A 249 19.72 5.80 -11.54
C ALA A 249 20.11 7.29 -11.67
N LYS A 250 19.27 8.12 -12.30
CA LYS A 250 19.46 9.58 -12.41
C LYS A 250 19.46 10.27 -11.04
N HIS A 251 18.59 9.81 -10.14
CA HIS A 251 18.36 10.43 -8.83
C HIS A 251 19.12 9.74 -7.68
N ASP A 252 19.92 8.70 -7.94
CA ASP A 252 20.55 7.85 -6.91
C ASP A 252 19.52 7.32 -5.89
N ALA A 253 18.35 6.97 -6.39
CA ALA A 253 17.17 6.54 -5.62
C ALA A 253 16.80 5.09 -5.96
N SER A 254 15.94 4.46 -5.14
CA SER A 254 15.35 3.16 -5.47
C SER A 254 14.18 3.32 -6.44
N GLU A 255 13.86 2.25 -7.17
CA GLU A 255 12.66 2.20 -8.03
C GLU A 255 11.37 2.36 -7.23
N ALA A 256 11.38 1.95 -5.95
CA ALA A 256 10.27 2.17 -5.03
C ALA A 256 10.11 3.67 -4.76
N GLN A 257 11.19 4.35 -4.41
CA GLN A 257 11.20 5.80 -4.14
C GLN A 257 10.71 6.58 -5.36
N VAL A 258 11.19 6.25 -6.55
CA VAL A 258 10.76 6.89 -7.81
C VAL A 258 9.28 6.66 -8.09
N SER A 259 8.78 5.43 -7.91
CA SER A 259 7.36 5.12 -8.13
C SER A 259 6.44 5.87 -7.16
N LEU A 260 6.84 6.00 -5.90
CA LEU A 260 6.10 6.75 -4.88
C LEU A 260 6.18 8.27 -5.12
N ALA A 261 7.34 8.78 -5.52
CA ALA A 261 7.50 10.18 -5.91
C ALA A 261 6.64 10.52 -7.14
N TRP A 262 6.57 9.63 -8.15
CA TRP A 262 5.67 9.79 -9.29
C TRP A 262 4.20 9.89 -8.88
N ALA A 263 3.74 9.05 -7.95
CA ALA A 263 2.38 9.13 -7.43
C ALA A 263 2.12 10.49 -6.76
N ARG A 264 3.05 10.93 -5.90
CA ARG A 264 2.97 12.23 -5.21
C ARG A 264 2.91 13.40 -6.21
N GLU A 265 3.76 13.42 -7.23
CA GLU A 265 3.77 14.47 -8.26
C GLU A 265 2.45 14.53 -9.07
N LYS A 266 1.69 13.44 -9.09
CA LYS A 266 0.35 13.37 -9.70
C LYS A 266 -0.78 13.67 -8.72
N GLY A 267 -0.48 14.10 -7.50
CA GLY A 267 -1.48 14.38 -6.47
C GLY A 267 -2.12 13.12 -5.87
N ILE A 268 -1.46 11.96 -5.94
CA ILE A 268 -1.97 10.69 -5.46
C ILE A 268 -1.35 10.37 -4.10
N THR A 269 -2.17 10.08 -3.11
CA THR A 269 -1.73 9.52 -1.84
C THR A 269 -1.38 8.05 -2.03
N ALA A 270 -0.17 7.64 -1.69
CA ALA A 270 0.29 6.25 -1.84
C ALA A 270 0.37 5.54 -0.48
N ILE A 271 -0.11 4.28 -0.45
CA ILE A 271 -0.09 3.43 0.75
C ILE A 271 0.66 2.12 0.50
N PRO A 272 2.00 2.18 0.30
CA PRO A 272 2.80 0.98 0.13
C PRO A 272 2.75 0.11 1.39
N LYS A 273 2.67 -1.22 1.21
CA LYS A 273 2.83 -2.19 2.29
C LYS A 273 4.31 -2.42 2.54
N ALA A 274 4.73 -2.31 3.80
CA ALA A 274 6.07 -2.69 4.24
C ALA A 274 6.02 -3.29 5.65
N THR A 275 6.85 -4.30 5.91
CA THR A 275 6.92 -4.99 7.22
C THR A 275 8.29 -4.89 7.89
N GLY A 276 9.33 -4.49 7.17
CA GLY A 276 10.68 -4.34 7.71
C GLY A 276 11.10 -2.88 7.74
N ALA A 277 11.89 -2.50 8.75
CA ALA A 277 12.38 -1.14 8.93
C ALA A 277 13.11 -0.59 7.68
N ASP A 278 13.88 -1.44 6.98
CA ASP A 278 14.61 -1.05 5.77
C ASP A 278 13.64 -0.61 4.65
N HIS A 279 12.55 -1.36 4.42
CA HIS A 279 11.56 -1.03 3.40
C HIS A 279 10.67 0.16 3.81
N ILE A 280 10.36 0.28 5.11
CA ILE A 280 9.61 1.43 5.66
C ILE A 280 10.43 2.70 5.46
N GLY A 281 11.73 2.65 5.78
CA GLY A 281 12.67 3.75 5.58
C GLY A 281 12.86 4.10 4.10
N ASP A 282 13.10 3.10 3.24
CA ASP A 282 13.24 3.31 1.79
C ASP A 282 12.01 3.99 1.17
N ASN A 283 10.80 3.52 1.53
CA ASN A 283 9.57 4.17 1.08
C ASN A 283 9.45 5.62 1.62
N TRP A 284 9.86 5.87 2.87
CA TRP A 284 9.83 7.20 3.47
C TRP A 284 10.77 8.17 2.75
N GLU A 285 11.94 7.71 2.36
CA GLU A 285 12.91 8.51 1.59
C GLU A 285 12.38 8.93 0.20
N SER A 286 11.29 8.34 -0.30
CA SER A 286 10.62 8.84 -1.51
C SER A 286 10.21 10.31 -1.42
N LEU A 287 10.03 10.83 -0.19
CA LEU A 287 9.59 12.20 0.06
C LEU A 287 10.63 13.26 -0.35
N ILE A 288 11.90 12.90 -0.44
CA ILE A 288 12.97 13.81 -0.89
C ILE A 288 13.35 13.64 -2.36
N VAL A 289 12.76 12.67 -3.06
CA VAL A 289 13.00 12.49 -4.51
C VAL A 289 12.15 13.51 -5.27
N GLU A 290 12.82 14.47 -5.90
CA GLU A 290 12.20 15.49 -6.72
C GLU A 290 12.27 15.08 -8.21
N LEU A 291 11.14 14.68 -8.79
CA LEU A 291 11.05 14.32 -10.20
C LEU A 291 10.77 15.56 -11.05
N ASP A 292 11.56 15.75 -12.09
CA ASP A 292 11.28 16.78 -13.07
C ASP A 292 10.25 16.31 -14.13
N ARG A 293 9.86 17.22 -15.03
CA ARG A 293 8.88 16.92 -16.06
C ARG A 293 9.34 15.85 -17.05
N GLU A 294 10.65 15.73 -17.29
CA GLU A 294 11.20 14.71 -18.18
C GLU A 294 11.09 13.33 -17.52
N ASP A 295 11.36 13.24 -16.23
CA ASP A 295 11.21 12.01 -15.43
C ASP A 295 9.76 11.51 -15.45
N ILE A 296 8.80 12.40 -15.18
CA ILE A 296 7.38 12.08 -15.22
C ILE A 296 6.97 11.60 -16.63
N ASN A 297 7.41 12.29 -17.69
CA ASN A 297 7.10 11.87 -19.06
C ASN A 297 7.74 10.51 -19.42
N THR A 298 8.93 10.21 -18.90
CA THR A 298 9.60 8.93 -19.10
C THR A 298 8.78 7.79 -18.45
N ILE A 299 8.34 7.99 -17.21
CA ILE A 299 7.53 6.99 -16.50
C ILE A 299 6.14 6.85 -17.15
N ASP A 300 5.52 7.95 -17.56
CA ASP A 300 4.20 7.95 -18.24
C ASP A 300 4.25 7.30 -19.63
N ALA A 301 5.42 7.15 -20.23
CA ALA A 301 5.60 6.49 -21.52
C ALA A 301 5.65 4.94 -21.44
N ILE A 302 5.54 4.36 -20.24
CA ILE A 302 5.46 2.91 -20.06
C ILE A 302 4.18 2.38 -20.70
N ASP A 303 4.33 1.56 -21.77
CA ASP A 303 3.19 0.98 -22.51
C ASP A 303 2.56 -0.25 -21.79
N GLU A 304 3.26 -0.85 -20.83
CA GLU A 304 2.75 -2.02 -20.10
C GLU A 304 1.59 -1.61 -19.19
N THR A 305 0.43 -2.27 -19.37
CA THR A 305 -0.70 -2.15 -18.42
C THR A 305 -0.83 -3.45 -17.63
N SER A 306 -0.85 -3.36 -16.32
CA SER A 306 -0.86 -4.55 -15.45
C SER A 306 -1.67 -4.32 -14.18
N ARG A 307 -2.86 -4.91 -14.10
CA ARG A 307 -3.67 -4.96 -12.87
C ARG A 307 -3.21 -6.14 -12.00
N GLN A 308 -3.06 -5.91 -10.70
CA GLN A 308 -2.61 -6.91 -9.71
C GLN A 308 -3.75 -7.44 -8.86
N VAL A 309 -4.84 -6.68 -8.72
CA VAL A 309 -6.01 -7.02 -7.90
C VAL A 309 -7.24 -7.13 -8.80
N ASP A 310 -7.75 -8.34 -8.98
CA ASP A 310 -8.82 -8.65 -9.93
C ASP A 310 -9.73 -9.77 -9.39
N PRO A 311 -10.47 -9.54 -8.28
CA PRO A 311 -11.41 -10.53 -7.77
C PRO A 311 -12.67 -10.61 -8.64
N ASP A 312 -13.33 -11.76 -8.66
CA ASP A 312 -14.52 -12.04 -9.50
C ASP A 312 -15.68 -11.04 -9.26
N PHE A 313 -15.72 -10.40 -8.09
CA PHE A 313 -16.75 -9.43 -7.70
C PHE A 313 -16.35 -7.97 -7.97
N ALA A 314 -15.23 -7.74 -8.62
CA ALA A 314 -14.79 -6.39 -8.95
C ALA A 314 -15.72 -5.70 -9.96
N PRO A 315 -15.97 -4.38 -9.82
CA PRO A 315 -16.94 -3.66 -10.65
C PRO A 315 -16.55 -3.56 -12.13
N TRP A 316 -15.32 -3.90 -12.49
CA TRP A 316 -14.84 -3.93 -13.87
C TRP A 316 -14.95 -5.29 -14.55
N ASN A 317 -15.51 -6.34 -13.89
CA ASN A 317 -15.68 -7.71 -14.44
C ASN A 317 -17.08 -7.96 -14.96
#